data_327c663c630b4afed01a92d92be66d6a
#
_entry.id   327c663c630b4afed01a92d92be66d6a
#
_cell.length_a   1.000
_cell.length_b   1.000
_cell.length_c   1.000
_cell.angle_alpha   90.00
_cell.angle_beta   90.00
_cell.angle_gamma   90.00
#
_symmetry.space_group_name_H-M   'P 1'
#
loop_
_entity.id
_entity.type
_entity.pdbx_description
1 polymer ?
#
loop_
_entity_poly.entity_id
_entity_poly.type
_entity_poly.pdbx_seq_one_letter_code
_entity_poly.pdbx_strand_id
1 'polypeptide(L)'
;MIELPNYLAVHRGLYAVEGLEVKFVRARSNILVAALVSGNLHYITSITTSIGGIIGGAPAKILAGVIRNNPDFLIAKAEIGSIRELKGRKLAVSGFGGASHQRMLIIIRNAGLDPQKDVNIISVGDAGLRLDQLRLGVIDATVLTAPNCFIAERAGFKSLGSSKDTLPLPAVGLVTLERNMKERPEQIKKVLRVVLKSMKYLCARTVKKPCASPWDG
;
A
#
# COMPACT_ATOMS: atom_id res chain seq x y z
N MET A 1 4.33 8.92 0.46
CA MET A 1 5.63 8.60 -0.20
C MET A 1 5.56 7.36 -1.11
N ILE A 2 4.58 6.51 -0.95
CA ILE A 2 4.43 5.22 -1.68
C ILE A 2 4.26 5.44 -3.20
N GLU A 3 3.63 6.54 -3.61
CA GLU A 3 3.37 6.89 -5.01
C GLU A 3 4.45 7.80 -5.63
N LEU A 4 5.58 7.99 -4.96
CA LEU A 4 6.62 8.93 -5.38
C LEU A 4 7.08 8.74 -6.84
N PRO A 5 7.27 7.51 -7.36
CA PRO A 5 7.65 7.31 -8.75
C PRO A 5 6.61 7.88 -9.73
N ASN A 6 5.33 7.66 -9.45
CA ASN A 6 4.24 8.11 -10.31
C ASN A 6 4.08 9.65 -10.26
N TYR A 7 4.14 10.25 -9.06
CA TYR A 7 4.13 11.70 -8.90
C TYR A 7 5.32 12.36 -9.61
N LEU A 8 6.51 11.77 -9.48
CA LEU A 8 7.69 12.24 -10.17
C LEU A 8 7.52 12.17 -11.68
N ALA A 9 6.95 11.09 -12.20
CA ALA A 9 6.70 10.90 -13.62
C ALA A 9 5.77 11.98 -14.19
N VAL A 10 4.70 12.33 -13.45
CA VAL A 10 3.81 13.45 -13.84
C VAL A 10 4.53 14.79 -13.78
N HIS A 11 5.19 15.07 -12.67
CA HIS A 11 5.85 16.37 -12.43
C HIS A 11 6.96 16.66 -13.44
N ARG A 12 7.57 15.59 -13.99
CA ARG A 12 8.58 15.66 -15.05
C ARG A 12 8.04 15.53 -16.46
N GLY A 13 6.74 15.47 -16.63
CA GLY A 13 6.11 15.32 -17.93
C GLY A 13 6.42 14.01 -18.64
N LEU A 14 6.90 12.96 -17.93
CA LEU A 14 7.33 11.70 -18.56
C LEU A 14 6.18 11.00 -19.28
N TYR A 15 4.96 11.14 -18.80
CA TYR A 15 3.77 10.61 -19.47
C TYR A 15 3.47 11.38 -20.76
N ALA A 16 3.56 12.72 -20.73
CA ALA A 16 3.36 13.54 -21.91
C ALA A 16 4.38 13.26 -23.02
N VAL A 17 5.65 12.98 -22.67
CA VAL A 17 6.70 12.57 -23.63
C VAL A 17 6.33 11.28 -24.36
N GLU A 18 5.62 10.36 -23.70
CA GLU A 18 5.13 9.12 -24.34
C GLU A 18 3.75 9.32 -25.01
N GLY A 19 3.22 10.54 -25.06
CA GLY A 19 1.90 10.87 -25.62
C GLY A 19 0.74 10.35 -24.78
N LEU A 20 0.89 10.31 -23.45
CA LEU A 20 -0.12 9.86 -22.52
C LEU A 20 -0.60 11.03 -21.65
N GLU A 21 -1.91 11.22 -21.59
CA GLU A 21 -2.55 12.05 -20.57
C GLU A 21 -2.94 11.15 -19.38
N VAL A 22 -2.45 11.46 -18.18
CA VAL A 22 -2.69 10.68 -16.98
C VAL A 22 -3.32 11.53 -15.90
N LYS A 23 -4.46 11.05 -15.39
CA LYS A 23 -5.16 11.64 -14.25
C LYS A 23 -5.06 10.71 -13.05
N PHE A 24 -4.49 11.19 -11.95
CA PHE A 24 -4.46 10.45 -10.70
C PHE A 24 -5.73 10.71 -9.91
N VAL A 25 -6.42 9.63 -9.57
CA VAL A 25 -7.61 9.66 -8.73
C VAL A 25 -7.30 9.00 -7.40
N ARG A 26 -7.53 9.71 -6.29
CA ARG A 26 -7.46 9.12 -4.96
C ARG A 26 -8.83 8.52 -4.64
N ALA A 27 -8.85 7.23 -4.38
CA ALA A 27 -10.07 6.51 -4.03
C ALA A 27 -9.85 5.62 -2.78
N ARG A 28 -10.94 5.28 -2.10
CA ARG A 28 -10.89 4.36 -0.96
C ARG A 28 -10.55 2.95 -1.44
N SER A 29 -9.77 2.22 -0.64
CA SER A 29 -9.26 0.89 -1.01
C SER A 29 -10.36 -0.11 -1.37
N ASN A 30 -11.51 -0.04 -0.70
CA ASN A 30 -12.62 -0.97 -0.89
C ASN A 30 -13.34 -0.84 -2.26
N ILE A 31 -13.19 0.30 -2.96
CA ILE A 31 -13.81 0.51 -4.27
C ILE A 31 -12.84 0.37 -5.45
N LEU A 32 -11.53 0.29 -5.19
CA LEU A 32 -10.52 0.31 -6.26
C LEU A 32 -10.70 -0.81 -7.28
N VAL A 33 -10.89 -2.05 -6.81
CA VAL A 33 -11.03 -3.20 -7.71
C VAL A 33 -12.33 -3.12 -8.50
N ALA A 34 -13.44 -2.72 -7.87
CA ALA A 34 -14.72 -2.52 -8.55
C ALA A 34 -14.62 -1.40 -9.61
N ALA A 35 -13.95 -0.28 -9.30
CA ALA A 35 -13.73 0.80 -10.24
C ALA A 35 -12.81 0.40 -11.41
N LEU A 36 -11.85 -0.49 -11.19
CA LEU A 36 -11.05 -1.07 -12.26
C LEU A 36 -11.90 -1.97 -13.16
N VAL A 37 -12.68 -2.89 -12.58
CA VAL A 37 -13.52 -3.84 -13.32
C VAL A 37 -14.58 -3.11 -14.14
N SER A 38 -15.20 -2.06 -13.60
CA SER A 38 -16.18 -1.22 -14.31
C SER A 38 -15.56 -0.33 -15.40
N GLY A 39 -14.23 -0.19 -15.44
CA GLY A 39 -13.53 0.66 -16.43
C GLY A 39 -13.42 2.13 -16.03
N ASN A 40 -13.90 2.52 -14.84
CA ASN A 40 -13.72 3.88 -14.31
C ASN A 40 -12.25 4.17 -13.95
N LEU A 41 -11.46 3.15 -13.72
CA LEU A 41 -10.01 3.21 -13.60
C LEU A 41 -9.38 2.29 -14.64
N HIS A 42 -8.28 2.72 -15.25
CA HIS A 42 -7.50 1.90 -16.18
C HIS A 42 -6.39 1.11 -15.47
N TYR A 43 -5.89 1.68 -14.37
CA TYR A 43 -4.80 1.11 -13.57
C TYR A 43 -5.04 1.33 -12.09
N ILE A 44 -4.54 0.41 -11.27
CA ILE A 44 -4.42 0.55 -9.81
C ILE A 44 -2.94 0.43 -9.46
N THR A 45 -2.48 1.26 -8.52
CA THR A 45 -1.09 1.24 -8.05
C THR A 45 -0.90 0.39 -6.79
N SER A 46 -1.96 0.07 -6.05
CA SER A 46 -1.92 -0.78 -4.85
C SER A 46 -2.03 -2.26 -5.21
N ILE A 47 -0.91 -2.96 -5.26
CA ILE A 47 -0.88 -4.42 -5.51
C ILE A 47 -1.57 -5.16 -4.36
N THR A 48 -1.25 -4.83 -3.11
CA THR A 48 -1.80 -5.54 -1.94
C THR A 48 -3.33 -5.52 -1.92
N THR A 49 -3.94 -4.39 -2.25
CA THR A 49 -5.41 -4.27 -2.36
C THR A 49 -5.94 -5.11 -3.54
N SER A 50 -5.22 -5.13 -4.66
CA SER A 50 -5.64 -5.85 -5.87
C SER A 50 -5.54 -7.36 -5.73
N ILE A 51 -4.60 -7.88 -4.95
CA ILE A 51 -4.44 -9.33 -4.71
C ILE A 51 -5.75 -9.94 -4.19
N GLY A 52 -6.41 -9.32 -3.21
CA GLY A 52 -7.69 -9.80 -2.69
C GLY A 52 -8.78 -9.89 -3.76
N GLY A 53 -8.86 -8.88 -4.63
CA GLY A 53 -9.78 -8.88 -5.76
C GLY A 53 -9.46 -9.94 -6.81
N ILE A 54 -8.18 -10.14 -7.12
CA ILE A 54 -7.70 -11.17 -8.08
C ILE A 54 -8.04 -12.57 -7.57
N ILE A 55 -7.77 -12.84 -6.29
CA ILE A 55 -8.14 -14.12 -5.65
C ILE A 55 -9.66 -14.31 -5.66
N GLY A 56 -10.43 -13.22 -5.50
CA GLY A 56 -11.89 -13.22 -5.60
C GLY A 56 -12.44 -13.28 -7.04
N GLY A 57 -11.59 -13.52 -8.04
CA GLY A 57 -12.01 -13.72 -9.43
C GLY A 57 -12.04 -12.47 -10.31
N ALA A 58 -11.55 -11.32 -9.85
CA ALA A 58 -11.44 -10.15 -10.73
C ALA A 58 -10.43 -10.42 -11.87
N PRO A 59 -10.78 -10.14 -13.15
CA PRO A 59 -9.93 -10.39 -14.30
C PRO A 59 -8.82 -9.35 -14.43
N ALA A 60 -8.03 -9.20 -13.38
CA ALA A 60 -6.94 -8.23 -13.28
C ALA A 60 -5.58 -8.93 -13.21
N LYS A 61 -4.56 -8.27 -13.73
CA LYS A 61 -3.16 -8.73 -13.74
C LYS A 61 -2.24 -7.69 -13.15
N ILE A 62 -1.25 -8.17 -12.42
CA ILE A 62 -0.14 -7.34 -11.93
C ILE A 62 0.88 -7.24 -13.06
N LEU A 63 1.12 -6.03 -13.56
CA LEU A 63 2.05 -5.77 -14.65
C LEU A 63 3.48 -5.57 -14.16
N ALA A 64 3.64 -4.90 -13.02
CA ALA A 64 4.94 -4.61 -12.42
C ALA A 64 4.82 -4.34 -10.93
N GLY A 65 5.81 -4.78 -10.16
CA GLY A 65 6.02 -4.37 -8.78
C GLY A 65 7.09 -3.27 -8.72
N VAL A 66 6.76 -2.16 -8.09
CA VAL A 66 7.66 -1.00 -7.92
C VAL A 66 8.32 -1.02 -6.54
N ILE A 67 7.57 -1.43 -5.52
CA ILE A 67 8.04 -1.55 -4.15
C ILE A 67 7.72 -2.96 -3.66
N ARG A 68 8.77 -3.79 -3.47
CA ARG A 68 8.63 -5.18 -3.00
C ARG A 68 8.17 -5.26 -1.56
N ASN A 69 8.70 -4.37 -0.72
CA ASN A 69 8.45 -4.36 0.71
C ASN A 69 8.29 -2.92 1.17
N ASN A 70 7.08 -2.55 1.54
CA ASN A 70 6.87 -1.31 2.27
C ASN A 70 6.66 -1.70 3.73
N PRO A 71 7.60 -1.38 4.63
CA PRO A 71 7.42 -1.71 6.03
C PRO A 71 6.22 -0.95 6.57
N ASP A 72 5.20 -1.69 6.97
CA ASP A 72 4.10 -1.20 7.75
C ASP A 72 4.38 -1.54 9.22
N PHE A 73 4.15 -0.59 10.08
CA PHE A 73 4.38 -0.68 11.52
C PHE A 73 3.03 -0.73 12.23
N LEU A 74 2.86 -1.70 13.10
CA LEU A 74 1.73 -1.73 14.03
C LEU A 74 2.03 -0.77 15.18
N ILE A 75 1.40 0.38 15.14
CA ILE A 75 1.56 1.43 16.14
C ILE A 75 0.40 1.36 17.11
N ALA A 76 0.70 1.39 18.41
CA ALA A 76 -0.26 1.31 19.51
C ALA A 76 -0.01 2.38 20.57
N LYS A 77 -0.99 2.57 21.46
CA LYS A 77 -0.84 3.38 22.66
C LYS A 77 0.34 2.91 23.52
N ALA A 78 0.96 3.84 24.24
CA ALA A 78 2.19 3.59 24.99
C ALA A 78 2.07 2.50 26.07
N GLU A 79 0.88 2.36 26.65
CA GLU A 79 0.57 1.36 27.67
C GLU A 79 0.47 -0.07 27.13
N ILE A 80 0.32 -0.24 25.80
CA ILE A 80 0.23 -1.55 25.18
C ILE A 80 1.65 -2.02 24.85
N GLY A 81 2.10 -3.08 25.50
CA GLY A 81 3.47 -3.58 25.40
C GLY A 81 3.67 -4.66 24.35
N SER A 82 2.60 -5.36 23.95
CA SER A 82 2.68 -6.50 23.02
C SER A 82 1.43 -6.62 22.14
N ILE A 83 1.56 -7.34 21.04
CA ILE A 83 0.42 -7.60 20.13
C ILE A 83 -0.68 -8.40 20.83
N ARG A 84 -0.33 -9.27 21.77
CA ARG A 84 -1.33 -10.07 22.53
C ARG A 84 -2.22 -9.22 23.41
N GLU A 85 -1.74 -8.07 23.91
CA GLU A 85 -2.52 -7.11 24.68
C GLU A 85 -3.54 -6.32 23.86
N LEU A 86 -3.54 -6.52 22.53
CA LEU A 86 -4.58 -5.97 21.65
C LEU A 86 -5.90 -6.74 21.75
N LYS A 87 -5.96 -7.84 22.49
CA LYS A 87 -7.22 -8.55 22.75
C LYS A 87 -8.23 -7.61 23.41
N GLY A 88 -9.45 -7.56 22.83
CA GLY A 88 -10.52 -6.65 23.22
C GLY A 88 -10.35 -5.19 22.79
N ARG A 89 -9.23 -4.84 22.16
CA ARG A 89 -8.91 -3.47 21.77
C ARG A 89 -9.51 -3.07 20.43
N LYS A 90 -9.64 -1.76 20.22
CA LYS A 90 -10.16 -1.16 18.99
C LYS A 90 -9.01 -0.79 18.05
N LEU A 91 -8.96 -1.44 16.89
CA LEU A 91 -7.92 -1.27 15.87
C LEU A 91 -8.49 -0.58 14.64
N ALA A 92 -7.70 0.30 14.01
CA ALA A 92 -8.15 1.00 12.82
C ALA A 92 -7.39 0.59 11.56
N VAL A 93 -8.14 0.54 10.45
CA VAL A 93 -7.61 0.30 9.10
C VAL A 93 -8.13 1.34 8.11
N SER A 94 -7.53 1.43 6.93
CA SER A 94 -7.96 2.38 5.90
C SER A 94 -9.33 2.05 5.29
N GLY A 95 -9.66 0.78 5.27
CA GLY A 95 -10.90 0.22 4.74
C GLY A 95 -10.79 -1.29 4.69
N PHE A 96 -11.91 -1.98 4.83
CA PHE A 96 -11.95 -3.44 4.73
C PHE A 96 -11.50 -3.88 3.33
N GLY A 97 -10.72 -4.97 3.25
CA GLY A 97 -10.10 -5.45 2.01
C GLY A 97 -8.88 -4.64 1.55
N GLY A 98 -8.62 -3.46 2.12
CA GLY A 98 -7.46 -2.63 1.80
C GLY A 98 -6.13 -3.16 2.36
N ALA A 99 -5.03 -2.56 1.91
CA ALA A 99 -3.67 -3.00 2.29
C ALA A 99 -3.45 -3.01 3.81
N SER A 100 -3.84 -1.95 4.52
CA SER A 100 -3.70 -1.91 5.98
C SER A 100 -4.57 -2.95 6.70
N HIS A 101 -5.74 -3.29 6.15
CA HIS A 101 -6.59 -4.35 6.67
C HIS A 101 -5.93 -5.72 6.50
N GLN A 102 -5.46 -6.05 5.29
CA GLN A 102 -4.77 -7.32 5.03
C GLN A 102 -3.56 -7.49 5.95
N ARG A 103 -2.76 -6.46 6.13
CA ARG A 103 -1.60 -6.49 7.02
C ARG A 103 -1.99 -6.63 8.49
N MET A 104 -3.03 -5.93 8.94
CA MET A 104 -3.55 -6.08 10.29
C MET A 104 -3.97 -7.51 10.56
N LEU A 105 -4.71 -8.14 9.64
CA LEU A 105 -5.13 -9.54 9.77
C LEU A 105 -3.94 -10.50 9.92
N ILE A 106 -2.88 -10.29 9.12
CA ILE A 106 -1.68 -11.11 9.18
C ILE A 106 -0.96 -10.93 10.53
N ILE A 107 -0.76 -9.69 10.97
CA ILE A 107 -0.07 -9.39 12.23
C ILE A 107 -0.82 -10.00 13.42
N ILE A 108 -2.14 -9.85 13.47
CA ILE A 108 -2.98 -10.37 14.56
C ILE A 108 -2.96 -11.90 14.58
N ARG A 109 -3.11 -12.55 13.42
CA ARG A 109 -3.05 -14.03 13.30
C ARG A 109 -1.69 -14.58 13.71
N ASN A 110 -0.59 -13.96 13.29
CA ASN A 110 0.75 -14.40 13.64
C ASN A 110 1.04 -14.30 15.15
N ALA A 111 0.33 -13.42 15.85
CA ALA A 111 0.40 -13.34 17.32
C ALA A 111 -0.50 -14.35 18.04
N GLY A 112 -1.20 -15.20 17.29
CA GLY A 112 -2.12 -16.21 17.85
C GLY A 112 -3.50 -15.68 18.24
N LEU A 113 -3.87 -14.48 17.77
CA LEU A 113 -5.19 -13.89 18.00
C LEU A 113 -6.11 -14.11 16.77
N ASP A 114 -7.39 -14.29 17.02
CA ASP A 114 -8.43 -14.32 15.98
C ASP A 114 -8.87 -12.88 15.66
N PRO A 115 -8.63 -12.38 14.43
CA PRO A 115 -9.01 -11.03 14.06
C PRO A 115 -10.51 -10.75 14.10
N GLN A 116 -11.35 -11.79 14.09
CA GLN A 116 -12.81 -11.64 14.10
C GLN A 116 -13.41 -11.70 15.50
N LYS A 117 -12.70 -12.33 16.45
CA LYS A 117 -13.21 -12.58 17.82
C LYS A 117 -12.45 -11.79 18.86
N ASP A 118 -11.13 -11.67 18.68
CA ASP A 118 -10.26 -11.14 19.73
C ASP A 118 -10.02 -9.63 19.66
N VAL A 119 -10.32 -9.00 18.52
CA VAL A 119 -10.09 -7.55 18.34
C VAL A 119 -11.27 -6.88 17.60
N ASN A 120 -11.46 -5.59 17.84
CA ASN A 120 -12.48 -4.80 17.13
C ASN A 120 -11.82 -3.95 16.05
N ILE A 121 -11.92 -4.40 14.79
CA ILE A 121 -11.33 -3.69 13.65
C ILE A 121 -12.37 -2.76 13.04
N ILE A 122 -12.04 -1.47 12.90
CA ILE A 122 -12.89 -0.44 12.31
C ILE A 122 -12.23 0.22 11.09
N SER A 123 -13.04 0.68 10.15
CA SER A 123 -12.59 1.45 8.99
C SER A 123 -12.63 2.94 9.31
N VAL A 124 -11.47 3.60 9.28
CA VAL A 124 -11.32 5.03 9.61
C VAL A 124 -10.92 5.87 8.39
N GLY A 125 -10.18 5.31 7.45
CA GLY A 125 -9.69 6.04 6.29
C GLY A 125 -8.17 6.13 6.19
N ASP A 126 -7.65 7.26 5.72
CA ASP A 126 -6.22 7.40 5.44
C ASP A 126 -5.34 7.37 6.71
N ALA A 127 -4.02 7.32 6.49
CA ALA A 127 -3.06 7.17 7.59
C ALA A 127 -3.02 8.39 8.53
N GLY A 128 -3.30 9.59 8.01
CA GLY A 128 -3.37 10.81 8.83
C GLY A 128 -4.54 10.74 9.79
N LEU A 129 -5.75 10.47 9.27
CA LEU A 129 -6.96 10.32 10.10
C LEU A 129 -6.78 9.23 11.15
N ARG A 130 -6.17 8.10 10.82
CA ARG A 130 -5.93 7.03 11.80
C ARG A 130 -4.94 7.43 12.87
N LEU A 131 -3.91 8.21 12.52
CA LEU A 131 -2.98 8.77 13.51
C LEU A 131 -3.69 9.76 14.44
N ASP A 132 -4.57 10.60 13.91
CA ASP A 132 -5.33 11.55 14.72
C ASP A 132 -6.31 10.82 15.66
N GLN A 133 -7.00 9.79 15.18
CA GLN A 133 -7.87 8.96 16.03
C GLN A 133 -7.09 8.23 17.15
N LEU A 134 -5.85 7.80 16.86
CA LEU A 134 -4.96 7.22 17.87
C LEU A 134 -4.56 8.25 18.93
N ARG A 135 -4.23 9.47 18.51
CA ARG A 135 -3.91 10.60 19.42
C ARG A 135 -5.08 10.99 20.31
N LEU A 136 -6.28 10.97 19.76
CA LEU A 136 -7.51 11.26 20.50
C LEU A 136 -7.96 10.11 21.41
N GLY A 137 -7.25 8.97 21.38
CA GLY A 137 -7.60 7.80 22.18
C GLY A 137 -8.83 7.03 21.72
N VAL A 138 -9.40 7.38 20.56
CA VAL A 138 -10.59 6.72 19.98
C VAL A 138 -10.29 5.30 19.53
N ILE A 139 -9.05 5.05 19.11
CA ILE A 139 -8.51 3.73 18.77
C ILE A 139 -7.28 3.42 19.61
N ASP A 140 -6.98 2.14 19.77
CA ASP A 140 -5.86 1.67 20.58
C ASP A 140 -4.62 1.34 19.75
N ALA A 141 -4.79 0.92 18.49
CA ALA A 141 -3.69 0.66 17.58
C ALA A 141 -4.12 0.80 16.10
N THR A 142 -3.13 0.98 15.24
CA THR A 142 -3.30 1.03 13.79
C THR A 142 -2.02 0.67 13.06
N VAL A 143 -2.14 0.25 11.81
CA VAL A 143 -1.00 0.00 10.92
C VAL A 143 -0.65 1.28 10.17
N LEU A 144 0.56 1.79 10.34
CA LEU A 144 1.07 3.00 9.70
C LEU A 144 2.33 2.71 8.88
N THR A 145 2.51 3.48 7.82
CA THR A 145 3.74 3.52 7.03
C THR A 145 4.50 4.82 7.28
N ALA A 146 5.76 4.89 6.84
CA ALA A 146 6.49 6.15 6.83
C ALA A 146 5.76 7.22 5.98
N PRO A 147 5.72 8.49 6.40
CA PRO A 147 6.36 9.05 7.60
C PRO A 147 5.53 8.91 8.89
N ASN A 148 4.24 8.53 8.81
CA ASN A 148 3.29 8.60 9.94
C ASN A 148 3.68 7.69 11.11
N CYS A 149 4.33 6.54 10.87
CA CYS A 149 4.84 5.69 11.94
C CYS A 149 5.89 6.44 12.79
N PHE A 150 6.84 7.13 12.16
CA PHE A 150 7.86 7.92 12.89
C PHE A 150 7.27 9.13 13.61
N ILE A 151 6.25 9.76 13.05
CA ILE A 151 5.51 10.85 13.70
C ILE A 151 4.80 10.32 14.95
N ALA A 152 4.20 9.13 14.87
CA ALA A 152 3.56 8.49 16.00
C ALA A 152 4.58 8.12 17.11
N GLU A 153 5.70 7.50 16.75
CA GLU A 153 6.76 7.15 17.70
C GLU A 153 7.30 8.38 18.45
N ARG A 154 7.54 9.48 17.71
CA ARG A 154 7.94 10.77 18.32
C ARG A 154 6.89 11.36 19.24
N ALA A 155 5.62 11.03 19.05
CA ALA A 155 4.50 11.43 19.91
C ALA A 155 4.28 10.48 21.09
N GLY A 156 5.18 9.51 21.32
CA GLY A 156 5.15 8.59 22.46
C GLY A 156 4.37 7.29 22.24
N PHE A 157 3.86 7.04 21.03
CA PHE A 157 3.23 5.76 20.69
C PHE A 157 4.28 4.67 20.44
N LYS A 158 3.93 3.41 20.72
CA LYS A 158 4.84 2.28 20.55
C LYS A 158 4.65 1.57 19.22
N SER A 159 5.74 1.17 18.59
CA SER A 159 5.74 0.18 17.52
C SER A 159 5.79 -1.23 18.14
N LEU A 160 4.74 -2.01 17.93
CA LEU A 160 4.65 -3.40 18.42
C LEU A 160 5.23 -4.41 17.45
N GLY A 161 5.59 -3.98 16.25
CA GLY A 161 6.17 -4.83 15.22
C GLY A 161 6.03 -4.26 13.83
N SER A 162 6.70 -4.88 12.89
CA SER A 162 6.70 -4.48 11.48
C SER A 162 6.29 -5.64 10.59
N SER A 163 5.62 -5.34 9.49
CA SER A 163 5.30 -6.34 8.47
C SER A 163 6.54 -6.90 7.75
N LYS A 164 7.73 -6.31 7.97
CA LYS A 164 9.00 -6.85 7.48
C LYS A 164 9.25 -8.28 7.94
N ASP A 165 8.83 -8.57 9.16
CA ASP A 165 9.16 -9.81 9.86
C ASP A 165 8.12 -10.92 9.61
N THR A 166 7.02 -10.60 8.92
CA THR A 166 5.89 -11.53 8.80
C THR A 166 5.68 -12.06 7.38
N LEU A 167 5.61 -11.19 6.39
CA LEU A 167 5.42 -11.59 5.00
C LEU A 167 5.79 -10.44 4.06
N PRO A 168 6.72 -10.64 3.11
CA PRO A 168 7.03 -9.63 2.10
C PRO A 168 5.90 -9.55 1.06
N LEU A 169 4.87 -8.77 1.35
CA LEU A 169 3.81 -8.49 0.38
C LEU A 169 4.23 -7.32 -0.53
N PRO A 170 4.10 -7.47 -1.85
CA PRO A 170 4.32 -6.37 -2.77
C PRO A 170 3.31 -5.26 -2.47
N ALA A 171 3.82 -4.04 -2.25
CA ALA A 171 2.98 -2.93 -1.81
C ALA A 171 2.45 -2.12 -2.99
N VAL A 172 3.36 -1.65 -3.83
CA VAL A 172 3.07 -0.71 -4.92
C VAL A 172 3.57 -1.28 -6.23
N GLY A 173 2.79 -1.05 -7.26
CA GLY A 173 3.11 -1.47 -8.62
C GLY A 173 2.06 -0.96 -9.59
N LEU A 174 1.84 -1.71 -10.62
CA LEU A 174 0.85 -1.40 -11.64
C LEU A 174 -0.03 -2.63 -11.88
N VAL A 175 -1.33 -2.47 -11.74
CA VAL A 175 -2.35 -3.51 -11.96
C VAL A 175 -3.34 -2.99 -12.98
N THR A 176 -3.74 -3.82 -13.92
CA THR A 176 -4.77 -3.51 -14.94
C THR A 176 -5.63 -4.73 -15.24
N LEU A 177 -6.65 -4.58 -16.06
CA LEU A 177 -7.49 -5.69 -16.51
C LEU A 177 -6.83 -6.46 -17.67
N GLU A 178 -7.10 -7.75 -17.76
CA GLU A 178 -6.67 -8.60 -18.89
C GLU A 178 -7.14 -8.04 -20.25
N ARG A 179 -8.36 -7.51 -20.32
CA ARG A 179 -8.88 -6.89 -21.54
C ARG A 179 -8.02 -5.71 -22.01
N ASN A 180 -7.54 -4.86 -21.07
CA ASN A 180 -6.69 -3.73 -21.42
C ASN A 180 -5.34 -4.18 -22.00
N MET A 181 -4.83 -5.33 -21.55
CA MET A 181 -3.60 -5.93 -22.11
C MET A 181 -3.77 -6.35 -23.56
N LYS A 182 -4.95 -6.85 -23.91
CA LYS A 182 -5.28 -7.28 -25.28
C LYS A 182 -5.60 -6.09 -26.20
N GLU A 183 -6.41 -5.15 -25.70
CA GLU A 183 -6.94 -4.04 -26.50
C GLU A 183 -5.95 -2.87 -26.62
N ARG A 184 -5.07 -2.67 -25.64
CA ARG A 184 -4.18 -1.49 -25.57
C ARG A 184 -2.72 -1.85 -25.20
N PRO A 185 -2.09 -2.82 -25.87
CA PRO A 185 -0.75 -3.29 -25.50
C PRO A 185 0.31 -2.20 -25.59
N GLU A 186 0.23 -1.32 -26.59
CA GLU A 186 1.19 -0.23 -26.75
C GLU A 186 1.05 0.84 -25.65
N GLN A 187 -0.17 1.12 -25.20
CA GLN A 187 -0.39 2.01 -24.07
C GLN A 187 0.26 1.45 -22.80
N ILE A 188 0.10 0.15 -22.55
CA ILE A 188 0.70 -0.53 -21.39
C ILE A 188 2.23 -0.45 -21.45
N LYS A 189 2.84 -0.71 -22.60
CA LYS A 189 4.29 -0.58 -22.79
C LYS A 189 4.79 0.83 -22.48
N LYS A 190 4.07 1.86 -22.95
CA LYS A 190 4.38 3.27 -22.66
C LYS A 190 4.30 3.56 -21.16
N VAL A 191 3.23 3.15 -20.48
CA VAL A 191 3.08 3.33 -19.03
C VAL A 191 4.19 2.64 -18.26
N LEU A 192 4.52 1.39 -18.59
CA LEU A 192 5.62 0.64 -17.96
C LEU A 192 6.97 1.34 -18.18
N ARG A 193 7.22 1.84 -19.39
CA ARG A 193 8.45 2.59 -19.71
C ARG A 193 8.58 3.85 -18.86
N VAL A 194 7.48 4.58 -18.67
CA VAL A 194 7.46 5.77 -17.79
C VAL A 194 7.75 5.40 -16.35
N VAL A 195 7.11 4.35 -15.83
CA VAL A 195 7.35 3.87 -14.46
C VAL A 195 8.81 3.47 -14.27
N LEU A 196 9.39 2.72 -15.20
CA LEU A 196 10.81 2.33 -15.17
C LEU A 196 11.75 3.54 -15.22
N LYS A 197 11.49 4.53 -16.11
CA LYS A 197 12.28 5.77 -16.19
C LYS A 197 12.23 6.54 -14.86
N SER A 198 11.07 6.66 -14.24
CA SER A 198 10.91 7.37 -12.96
C SER A 198 11.63 6.64 -11.82
N MET A 199 11.60 5.32 -11.80
CA MET A 199 12.33 4.50 -10.85
C MET A 199 13.84 4.66 -10.97
N LYS A 200 14.38 4.56 -12.20
CA LYS A 200 15.81 4.78 -12.47
C LYS A 200 16.25 6.16 -11.99
N TYR A 201 15.44 7.19 -12.24
CA TYR A 201 15.74 8.55 -11.78
C TYR A 201 15.80 8.67 -10.25
N LEU A 202 14.85 8.02 -9.55
CA LEU A 202 14.85 8.00 -8.08
C LEU A 202 16.06 7.26 -7.52
N CYS A 203 16.37 6.08 -8.06
CA CYS A 203 17.54 5.30 -7.65
C CYS A 203 18.84 6.08 -7.84
N ALA A 204 19.02 6.74 -8.97
CA ALA A 204 20.24 7.51 -9.25
C ALA A 204 20.46 8.69 -8.29
N ARG A 205 19.40 9.23 -7.69
CA ARG A 205 19.49 10.39 -6.78
C ARG A 205 19.46 10.03 -5.29
N THR A 206 18.84 8.91 -4.92
CA THR A 206 18.68 8.52 -3.51
C THR A 206 19.74 7.54 -3.03
N VAL A 207 20.43 6.86 -3.92
CA VAL A 207 21.41 5.85 -3.59
C VAL A 207 22.77 6.29 -4.12
N LYS A 208 23.73 6.58 -3.23
CA LYS A 208 25.14 6.82 -3.57
C LYS A 208 25.83 5.56 -4.13
N LYS A 209 25.17 4.40 -4.11
CA LYS A 209 25.58 3.16 -4.79
C LYS A 209 24.50 2.81 -5.82
N PRO A 210 24.87 2.34 -7.02
CA PRO A 210 23.89 1.88 -8.00
C PRO A 210 23.01 0.79 -7.37
N CYS A 211 21.70 0.88 -7.57
CA CYS A 211 20.82 -0.25 -7.29
C CYS A 211 21.33 -1.41 -8.13
N ALA A 212 21.86 -2.44 -7.49
CA ALA A 212 22.10 -3.71 -8.15
C ALA A 212 20.79 -4.15 -8.80
N SER A 213 20.85 -4.50 -10.07
CA SER A 213 19.71 -5.08 -10.77
C SER A 213 19.32 -6.36 -10.04
N PRO A 214 18.04 -6.61 -9.74
CA PRO A 214 17.63 -7.89 -9.17
C PRO A 214 17.79 -9.07 -10.14
N TRP A 215 18.31 -8.80 -11.35
CA TRP A 215 18.51 -9.75 -12.46
C TRP A 215 19.99 -10.01 -12.76
N ASP A 216 20.92 -9.42 -11.99
CA ASP A 216 22.36 -9.63 -12.14
C ASP A 216 22.85 -10.80 -11.26
N GLY A 217 22.10 -11.88 -11.17
CA GLY A 217 22.46 -13.10 -10.46
C GLY A 217 21.87 -14.32 -11.11
#